data_fbd02ae8d5231753ee26223c902190d7
#
_entry.id   fbd02ae8d5231753ee26223c902190d7
#
_cell.length_a   1.000
_cell.length_b   1.000
_cell.length_c   1.000
_cell.angle_alpha   90.00
_cell.angle_beta   90.00
_cell.angle_gamma   90.00
#
_symmetry.space_group_name_H-M   'P 1'
#
loop_
_entity.id
_entity.type
_entity.pdbx_description
1 polymer ?
#
loop_
_entity_poly.entity_id
_entity_poly.type
_entity_poly.pdbx_seq_one_letter_code
_entity_poly.pdbx_strand_id
1 'polypeptide(L)'
;MSGGSPPAGGFFTDSDRAAGVFGVTGTAFAVQLAFVIFLSFSSYDRAREKASLEAVAVSQLFRTANAFSADTRQQLQGELICYARAVIHDEWNTMHDQRESPVVDSWLTRIEQTVDGIQLQGDNQTCRLRPLVRPGDGA
;
A
#
# COMPACT_ATOMS: atom_id res chain seq x y z
N MET A 1 -62.31 40.03 40.38
CA MET A 1 -61.59 39.77 39.07
C MET A 1 -60.13 39.60 39.45
N SER A 2 -59.71 38.34 39.70
CA SER A 2 -58.33 37.98 40.01
C SER A 2 -57.61 37.57 38.72
N GLY A 3 -56.73 38.41 38.23
CA GLY A 3 -55.84 38.07 37.13
C GLY A 3 -54.64 37.23 37.63
N GLY A 4 -54.71 35.91 37.37
CA GLY A 4 -53.58 35.05 37.62
C GLY A 4 -52.52 35.22 36.55
N SER A 5 -51.36 35.73 36.92
CA SER A 5 -50.18 35.76 36.05
C SER A 5 -49.69 34.31 35.79
N PRO A 6 -49.39 33.93 34.58
CA PRO A 6 -48.85 32.60 34.28
C PRO A 6 -47.45 32.45 34.90
N PRO A 7 -47.06 31.27 35.35
CA PRO A 7 -45.73 31.03 35.92
C PRO A 7 -44.66 31.12 34.78
N ALA A 8 -43.88 32.19 34.84
CA ALA A 8 -42.83 32.49 33.85
C ALA A 8 -41.51 31.72 34.12
N GLY A 9 -41.56 30.48 34.60
CA GLY A 9 -40.36 29.78 35.04
C GLY A 9 -40.03 28.43 34.38
N GLY A 10 -40.98 27.84 33.66
CA GLY A 10 -40.80 26.47 33.14
C GLY A 10 -40.02 26.35 31.83
N PHE A 11 -40.17 27.33 30.97
CA PHE A 11 -39.57 27.25 29.59
C PHE A 11 -38.04 27.44 29.57
N PHE A 12 -37.49 28.24 30.48
CA PHE A 12 -36.05 28.50 30.52
C PHE A 12 -35.24 27.35 31.12
N THR A 13 -35.79 26.61 32.09
CA THR A 13 -35.11 25.44 32.70
C THR A 13 -35.03 24.26 31.74
N ASP A 14 -35.99 24.04 30.87
CA ASP A 14 -35.97 22.98 29.88
C ASP A 14 -35.06 23.33 28.69
N SER A 15 -34.97 24.61 28.28
CA SER A 15 -34.08 25.07 27.24
C SER A 15 -32.61 24.95 27.65
N ASP A 16 -32.27 25.24 28.92
CA ASP A 16 -30.90 25.12 29.45
C ASP A 16 -30.46 23.64 29.52
N ARG A 17 -31.36 22.75 29.90
CA ARG A 17 -31.09 21.31 29.90
C ARG A 17 -30.92 20.78 28.45
N ALA A 18 -31.79 21.19 27.56
CA ALA A 18 -31.68 20.83 26.13
C ALA A 18 -30.38 21.34 25.51
N ALA A 19 -30.00 22.60 25.79
CA ALA A 19 -28.74 23.18 25.31
C ALA A 19 -27.53 22.40 25.85
N GLY A 20 -27.56 21.96 27.13
CA GLY A 20 -26.51 21.13 27.72
C GLY A 20 -26.37 19.77 27.01
N VAL A 21 -27.47 19.08 26.75
CA VAL A 21 -27.48 17.78 26.08
C VAL A 21 -27.00 17.93 24.62
N PHE A 22 -27.48 18.95 23.91
CA PHE A 22 -27.01 19.23 22.52
C PHE A 22 -25.53 19.59 22.48
N GLY A 23 -25.03 20.35 23.46
CA GLY A 23 -23.62 20.70 23.55
C GLY A 23 -22.72 19.47 23.75
N VAL A 24 -23.06 18.57 24.65
CA VAL A 24 -22.32 17.33 24.89
C VAL A 24 -22.37 16.41 23.67
N THR A 25 -23.56 16.21 23.10
CA THR A 25 -23.75 15.36 21.91
C THR A 25 -23.02 15.93 20.71
N GLY A 26 -23.10 17.25 20.48
CA GLY A 26 -22.39 17.94 19.39
C GLY A 26 -20.87 17.82 19.53
N THR A 27 -20.35 17.97 20.73
CA THR A 27 -18.91 17.78 21.00
C THR A 27 -18.47 16.33 20.74
N ALA A 28 -19.22 15.36 21.24
CA ALA A 28 -18.94 13.95 21.02
C ALA A 28 -18.96 13.60 19.51
N PHE A 29 -19.94 14.12 18.79
CA PHE A 29 -20.02 13.93 17.33
C PHE A 29 -18.86 14.58 16.59
N ALA A 30 -18.48 15.81 16.97
CA ALA A 30 -17.35 16.50 16.36
C ALA A 30 -16.03 15.74 16.54
N VAL A 31 -15.79 15.17 17.74
CA VAL A 31 -14.62 14.35 18.02
C VAL A 31 -14.63 13.07 17.18
N GLN A 32 -15.77 12.38 17.10
CA GLN A 32 -15.90 11.19 16.25
C GLN A 32 -15.65 11.49 14.78
N LEU A 33 -16.23 12.58 14.27
CA LEU A 33 -16.04 13.00 12.88
C LEU A 33 -14.56 13.32 12.59
N ALA A 34 -13.90 14.05 13.48
CA ALA A 34 -12.48 14.35 13.37
C ALA A 34 -11.64 13.07 13.33
N PHE A 35 -11.99 12.07 14.14
CA PHE A 35 -11.30 10.78 14.17
C PHE A 35 -11.48 9.99 12.88
N VAL A 36 -12.70 9.95 12.34
CA VAL A 36 -12.98 9.28 11.05
C VAL A 36 -12.21 9.95 9.90
N ILE A 37 -12.19 11.29 9.86
CA ILE A 37 -11.42 12.04 8.86
C ILE A 37 -9.94 11.72 8.98
N PHE A 38 -9.40 11.72 10.20
CA PHE A 38 -7.98 11.41 10.44
C PHE A 38 -7.62 9.99 10.01
N LEU A 39 -8.44 8.99 10.33
CA LEU A 39 -8.22 7.60 9.92
C LEU A 39 -8.28 7.44 8.40
N SER A 40 -9.24 8.10 7.75
CA SER A 40 -9.38 8.06 6.29
C SER A 40 -8.16 8.68 5.61
N PHE A 41 -7.70 9.82 6.11
CA PHE A 41 -6.53 10.50 5.57
C PHE A 41 -5.25 9.67 5.77
N SER A 42 -5.05 9.10 6.97
CA SER A 42 -3.89 8.25 7.25
C SER A 42 -3.89 6.96 6.40
N SER A 43 -5.05 6.41 6.09
CA SER A 43 -5.17 5.27 5.19
C SER A 43 -4.78 5.62 3.75
N TYR A 44 -5.22 6.79 3.27
CA TYR A 44 -4.86 7.30 1.96
C TYR A 44 -3.34 7.55 1.83
N ASP A 45 -2.74 8.19 2.84
CA ASP A 45 -1.29 8.45 2.84
C ASP A 45 -0.48 7.16 2.80
N ARG A 46 -0.87 6.15 3.56
CA ARG A 46 -0.21 4.83 3.54
C ARG A 46 -0.33 4.14 2.17
N ALA A 47 -1.48 4.23 1.53
CA ALA A 47 -1.68 3.66 0.20
C ALA A 47 -0.78 4.36 -0.84
N ARG A 48 -0.69 5.68 -0.78
CA ARG A 48 0.18 6.48 -1.64
C ARG A 48 1.67 6.17 -1.42
N GLU A 49 2.10 6.02 -0.17
CA GLU A 49 3.46 5.64 0.17
C GLU A 49 3.82 4.27 -0.38
N LYS A 50 2.95 3.27 -0.21
CA LYS A 50 3.16 1.92 -0.77
C LYS A 50 3.27 1.95 -2.28
N ALA A 51 2.38 2.64 -2.98
CA ALA A 51 2.45 2.77 -4.44
C ALA A 51 3.76 3.46 -4.91
N SER A 52 4.23 4.45 -4.16
CA SER A 52 5.51 5.10 -4.45
C SER A 52 6.70 4.15 -4.24
N LEU A 53 6.71 3.37 -3.16
CA LEU A 53 7.76 2.38 -2.89
C LEU A 53 7.79 1.28 -3.96
N GLU A 54 6.64 0.82 -4.41
CA GLU A 54 6.52 -0.14 -5.50
C GLU A 54 7.09 0.42 -6.82
N ALA A 55 6.73 1.62 -7.19
CA ALA A 55 7.26 2.27 -8.39
C ALA A 55 8.79 2.42 -8.34
N VAL A 56 9.35 2.73 -7.17
CA VAL A 56 10.80 2.79 -6.95
C VAL A 56 11.42 1.40 -7.10
N ALA A 57 10.82 0.36 -6.52
CA ALA A 57 11.31 -1.02 -6.60
C ALA A 57 11.33 -1.53 -8.05
N VAL A 58 10.26 -1.31 -8.81
CA VAL A 58 10.18 -1.64 -10.24
C VAL A 58 11.26 -0.91 -11.04
N SER A 59 11.47 0.38 -10.77
CA SER A 59 12.51 1.17 -11.43
C SER A 59 13.93 0.68 -11.11
N GLN A 60 14.17 0.27 -9.86
CA GLN A 60 15.46 -0.30 -9.45
C GLN A 60 15.71 -1.64 -10.12
N LEU A 61 14.70 -2.53 -10.13
CA LEU A 61 14.82 -3.83 -10.79
C LEU A 61 15.06 -3.68 -12.30
N PHE A 62 14.39 -2.72 -12.94
CA PHE A 62 14.62 -2.40 -14.34
C PHE A 62 16.07 -1.96 -14.63
N ARG A 63 16.65 -1.17 -13.76
CA ARG A 63 18.06 -0.75 -13.86
C ARG A 63 19.01 -1.89 -13.59
N THR A 64 18.74 -2.71 -12.58
CA THR A 64 19.55 -3.87 -12.19
C THR A 64 19.57 -4.90 -13.33
N ALA A 65 18.49 -5.00 -14.11
CA ALA A 65 18.44 -5.87 -15.27
C ALA A 65 19.57 -5.62 -16.29
N ASN A 66 20.16 -4.42 -16.32
CA ASN A 66 21.30 -4.11 -17.19
C ASN A 66 22.59 -4.88 -16.82
N ALA A 67 22.69 -5.43 -15.61
CA ALA A 67 23.83 -6.24 -15.19
C ALA A 67 23.80 -7.68 -15.73
N PHE A 68 22.67 -8.13 -16.29
CA PHE A 68 22.50 -9.49 -16.81
C PHE A 68 22.82 -9.58 -18.30
N SER A 69 22.80 -10.82 -18.82
CA SER A 69 22.98 -11.09 -20.25
C SER A 69 21.92 -10.36 -21.08
N ALA A 70 22.19 -10.14 -22.37
CA ALA A 70 21.30 -9.39 -23.25
C ALA A 70 19.89 -10.00 -23.29
N ASP A 71 19.79 -11.33 -23.36
CA ASP A 71 18.51 -12.04 -23.45
C ASP A 71 17.73 -11.93 -22.14
N THR A 72 18.38 -12.20 -21.02
CA THR A 72 17.77 -12.08 -19.68
C THR A 72 17.31 -10.66 -19.37
N ARG A 73 18.13 -9.67 -19.75
CA ARG A 73 17.79 -8.25 -19.62
C ARG A 73 16.53 -7.91 -20.39
N GLN A 74 16.48 -8.29 -21.67
CA GLN A 74 15.34 -7.98 -22.53
C GLN A 74 14.06 -8.65 -22.03
N GLN A 75 14.15 -9.89 -21.58
CA GLN A 75 13.02 -10.60 -20.99
C GLN A 75 12.53 -9.91 -19.71
N LEU A 76 13.39 -9.67 -18.73
CA LEU A 76 13.03 -9.08 -17.45
C LEU A 76 12.50 -7.65 -17.60
N GLN A 77 13.11 -6.84 -18.46
CA GLN A 77 12.62 -5.49 -18.75
C GLN A 77 11.25 -5.52 -19.45
N GLY A 78 11.02 -6.47 -20.36
CA GLY A 78 9.72 -6.67 -21.00
C GLY A 78 8.61 -7.05 -19.99
N GLU A 79 8.91 -7.99 -19.10
CA GLU A 79 7.98 -8.41 -18.04
C GLU A 79 7.65 -7.27 -17.08
N LEU A 80 8.63 -6.46 -16.68
CA LEU A 80 8.42 -5.29 -15.82
C LEU A 80 7.56 -4.21 -16.49
N ILE A 81 7.71 -3.99 -17.81
CA ILE A 81 6.85 -3.06 -18.54
C ILE A 81 5.41 -3.57 -18.59
N CYS A 82 5.23 -4.87 -18.84
CA CYS A 82 3.90 -5.48 -18.87
C CYS A 82 3.24 -5.44 -17.48
N TYR A 83 3.99 -5.71 -16.42
CA TYR A 83 3.53 -5.57 -15.05
C TYR A 83 3.06 -4.14 -14.74
N ALA A 84 3.89 -3.14 -15.01
CA ALA A 84 3.54 -1.74 -14.76
C ALA A 84 2.29 -1.30 -15.55
N ARG A 85 2.11 -1.78 -16.79
CA ARG A 85 0.88 -1.53 -17.56
C ARG A 85 -0.34 -2.20 -16.96
N ALA A 86 -0.20 -3.45 -16.51
CA ALA A 86 -1.29 -4.17 -15.86
C ALA A 86 -1.73 -3.47 -14.57
N VAL A 87 -0.80 -3.00 -13.75
CA VAL A 87 -1.11 -2.19 -12.54
C VAL A 87 -1.93 -0.97 -12.92
N ILE A 88 -1.52 -0.20 -13.93
CA ILE A 88 -2.20 1.03 -14.32
C ILE A 88 -3.59 0.76 -14.91
N HIS A 89 -3.77 -0.29 -15.71
CA HIS A 89 -5.00 -0.51 -16.47
C HIS A 89 -6.00 -1.44 -15.79
N ASP A 90 -5.52 -2.47 -15.10
CA ASP A 90 -6.37 -3.52 -14.55
C ASP A 90 -6.57 -3.38 -13.04
N GLU A 91 -5.54 -3.04 -12.28
CA GLU A 91 -5.64 -2.98 -10.83
C GLU A 91 -6.55 -1.84 -10.35
N TRP A 92 -6.49 -0.68 -11.00
CA TRP A 92 -7.39 0.43 -10.67
C TRP A 92 -8.87 0.09 -10.83
N ASN A 93 -9.22 -0.75 -11.80
CA ASN A 93 -10.58 -1.18 -12.02
C ASN A 93 -11.02 -2.24 -10.99
N THR A 94 -10.12 -3.17 -10.61
CA THR A 94 -10.42 -4.22 -9.63
C THR A 94 -10.38 -3.73 -8.19
N MET A 95 -9.59 -2.70 -7.87
CA MET A 95 -9.57 -2.03 -6.57
C MET A 95 -10.94 -1.48 -6.16
N HIS A 96 -11.75 -1.03 -7.10
CA HIS A 96 -13.11 -0.59 -6.84
C HIS A 96 -13.96 -1.73 -6.23
N ASP A 97 -13.68 -2.98 -6.61
CA ASP A 97 -14.36 -4.18 -6.15
C ASP A 97 -13.64 -4.85 -4.96
N GLN A 98 -12.60 -4.20 -4.38
CA GLN A 98 -11.75 -4.74 -3.31
C GLN A 98 -11.13 -6.10 -3.68
N ARG A 99 -10.76 -6.30 -4.93
CA ARG A 99 -10.14 -7.51 -5.45
C ARG A 99 -8.76 -7.20 -6.00
N GLU A 100 -7.86 -8.13 -5.79
CA GLU A 100 -6.56 -8.15 -6.47
C GLU A 100 -6.76 -8.51 -7.95
N SER A 101 -5.98 -7.90 -8.82
CA SER A 101 -6.04 -8.21 -10.25
C SER A 101 -5.29 -9.52 -10.54
N PRO A 102 -5.95 -10.56 -11.08
CA PRO A 102 -5.28 -11.80 -11.44
C PRO A 102 -4.25 -11.60 -12.56
N VAL A 103 -4.39 -10.53 -13.34
CA VAL A 103 -3.44 -10.18 -14.41
C VAL A 103 -2.14 -9.66 -13.79
N VAL A 104 -2.22 -8.78 -12.80
CA VAL A 104 -1.05 -8.25 -12.08
C VAL A 104 -0.31 -9.37 -11.38
N ASP A 105 -1.03 -10.25 -10.66
CA ASP A 105 -0.47 -11.42 -9.96
C ASP A 105 0.27 -12.36 -10.92
N SER A 106 -0.30 -12.62 -12.10
CA SER A 106 0.35 -13.45 -13.12
C SER A 106 1.68 -12.88 -13.63
N TRP A 107 1.76 -11.56 -13.78
CA TRP A 107 3.01 -10.90 -14.18
C TRP A 107 4.04 -10.90 -13.06
N LEU A 108 3.61 -10.69 -11.81
CA LEU A 108 4.50 -10.76 -10.65
C LEU A 108 5.13 -12.15 -10.53
N THR A 109 4.31 -13.21 -10.58
CA THR A 109 4.77 -14.61 -10.56
C THR A 109 5.77 -14.89 -11.68
N ARG A 110 5.56 -14.35 -12.88
CA ARG A 110 6.48 -14.52 -14.02
C ARG A 110 7.83 -13.84 -13.77
N ILE A 111 7.83 -12.63 -13.22
CA ILE A 111 9.05 -11.91 -12.85
C ILE A 111 9.82 -12.70 -11.79
N GLU A 112 9.14 -13.22 -10.77
CA GLU A 112 9.75 -14.05 -9.73
C GLU A 112 10.43 -15.30 -10.33
N GLN A 113 9.75 -16.01 -11.21
CA GLN A 113 10.31 -17.18 -11.89
C GLN A 113 11.55 -16.84 -12.73
N THR A 114 11.54 -15.70 -13.41
CA THR A 114 12.69 -15.22 -14.18
C THR A 114 13.87 -14.92 -13.27
N VAL A 115 13.64 -14.23 -12.13
CA VAL A 115 14.69 -13.90 -11.15
C VAL A 115 15.25 -15.17 -10.49
N ASP A 116 14.41 -16.11 -10.11
CA ASP A 116 14.86 -17.39 -9.54
C ASP A 116 15.70 -18.20 -10.52
N GLY A 117 15.34 -18.20 -11.79
CA GLY A 117 16.13 -18.83 -12.85
C GLY A 117 17.55 -18.23 -12.97
N ILE A 118 17.69 -16.92 -12.77
CA ILE A 118 18.99 -16.23 -12.77
C ILE A 118 19.85 -16.65 -11.57
N GLN A 119 19.27 -16.72 -10.38
CA GLN A 119 19.98 -17.13 -9.16
C GLN A 119 20.54 -18.54 -9.29
N LEU A 120 19.74 -19.49 -9.78
CA LEU A 120 20.17 -20.86 -10.02
C LEU A 120 21.34 -20.96 -11.01
N GLN A 121 21.36 -20.13 -12.04
CA GLN A 121 22.48 -20.08 -12.99
C GLN A 121 23.74 -19.48 -12.36
N GLY A 122 23.59 -18.44 -11.54
CA GLY A 122 24.70 -17.80 -10.81
C GLY A 122 25.37 -18.75 -9.84
N ASP A 123 24.61 -19.50 -9.06
CA ASP A 123 25.13 -20.47 -8.10
C ASP A 123 25.89 -21.63 -8.78
N ASN A 124 25.38 -22.11 -9.91
CA ASN A 124 26.07 -23.13 -10.69
C ASN A 124 27.40 -22.64 -11.29
N GLN A 125 27.48 -21.38 -11.68
CA GLN A 125 28.73 -20.76 -12.18
C GLN A 125 29.72 -20.55 -11.03
N THR A 126 29.27 -20.10 -9.88
CA THR A 126 30.12 -19.90 -8.69
C THR A 126 30.70 -21.25 -8.21
N CYS A 127 29.92 -22.31 -8.26
CA CYS A 127 30.39 -23.66 -7.93
C CYS A 127 31.44 -24.19 -8.91
N ARG A 128 31.32 -23.85 -10.22
CA ARG A 128 32.30 -24.21 -11.24
C ARG A 128 33.61 -23.42 -11.15
N LEU A 129 33.55 -22.20 -10.64
CA LEU A 129 34.70 -21.29 -10.55
C LEU A 129 35.46 -21.43 -9.23
N ARG A 130 35.05 -22.29 -8.31
CA ARG A 130 35.82 -22.62 -7.13
C ARG A 130 36.86 -23.65 -7.53
N PRO A 131 38.11 -23.27 -7.87
CA PRO A 131 39.17 -24.24 -8.01
C PRO A 131 39.33 -24.91 -6.65
N LEU A 132 39.43 -26.25 -6.65
CA LEU A 132 39.83 -27.02 -5.52
C LEU A 132 41.25 -26.55 -5.12
N VAL A 133 41.30 -25.52 -4.30
CA VAL A 133 42.56 -25.20 -3.57
C VAL A 133 42.75 -26.37 -2.62
N ARG A 134 43.57 -27.31 -3.02
CA ARG A 134 44.10 -28.36 -2.17
C ARG A 134 44.79 -27.68 -0.98
N PRO A 135 44.39 -27.97 0.27
CA PRO A 135 45.18 -27.58 1.40
C PRO A 135 46.33 -28.59 1.51
N GLY A 136 47.51 -28.16 1.13
CA GLY A 136 48.69 -28.96 1.35
C GLY A 136 49.71 -28.93 0.21
N ASP A 137 50.46 -27.86 0.05
CA ASP A 137 51.85 -27.86 -0.42
C ASP A 137 52.50 -26.61 0.14
N GLY A 138 52.94 -26.71 1.39
CA GLY A 138 53.79 -25.77 2.07
C GLY A 138 54.74 -26.60 2.93
N ALA A 139 55.85 -27.06 2.33
CA ALA A 139 57.05 -27.47 3.05
C ALA A 139 58.18 -26.52 2.64
#